data_46438606fdafbc2a7647d7b80dd7bd99
#
_entry.id   46438606fdafbc2a7647d7b80dd7bd99
#
_cell.length_a   1.000
_cell.length_b   1.000
_cell.length_c   1.000
_cell.angle_alpha   90.00
_cell.angle_beta   90.00
_cell.angle_gamma   90.00
#
_symmetry.space_group_name_H-M   'P 1'
#
loop_
_entity.id
_entity.type
_entity.pdbx_description
1 polymer ?
#
loop_
_entity_poly.entity_id
_entity_poly.type
_entity_poly.pdbx_seq_one_letter_code
_entity_poly.pdbx_strand_id
1 'polypeptide(L)'
;MRYFLLLSTLLVPPALAQPGPGELALPLGQACISSPFGERRDAGPRASRQHRGLDMPAPAGAWVTAAAAGQVVAVRRRGAAGLEVEIRHEGGFATRYAHLGSVAPAIASGRRRVARGERLGRIGRSGITYGTHLHFELVVRGQPVDPAPFLTIAPCG
;
A
#
# COMPACT_ATOMS: atom_id res chain seq x y z
N MET A 1 -30.22 -16.46 55.59
CA MET A 1 -28.94 -16.48 54.83
C MET A 1 -29.12 -15.67 53.54
N ARG A 2 -28.54 -14.48 53.47
CA ARG A 2 -28.64 -13.60 52.28
C ARG A 2 -27.30 -13.76 51.51
N TYR A 3 -27.38 -14.30 50.29
CA TYR A 3 -26.22 -14.40 49.38
C TYR A 3 -26.09 -13.06 48.64
N PHE A 4 -24.97 -12.34 48.90
CA PHE A 4 -24.54 -11.19 48.10
C PHE A 4 -23.85 -11.73 46.88
N LEU A 5 -24.44 -11.54 45.69
CA LEU A 5 -23.79 -11.73 44.43
C LEU A 5 -22.88 -10.50 44.16
N LEU A 6 -21.60 -10.68 44.24
CA LEU A 6 -20.62 -9.71 43.76
C LEU A 6 -20.56 -9.78 42.23
N LEU A 7 -21.15 -8.78 41.55
CA LEU A 7 -20.96 -8.58 40.11
C LEU A 7 -19.54 -7.99 39.91
N SER A 8 -18.60 -8.83 39.47
CA SER A 8 -17.30 -8.37 38.96
C SER A 8 -17.50 -7.73 37.58
N THR A 9 -17.50 -6.41 37.52
CA THR A 9 -17.41 -5.68 36.25
C THR A 9 -15.98 -5.83 35.72
N LEU A 10 -15.81 -6.63 34.67
CA LEU A 10 -14.58 -6.67 33.89
C LEU A 10 -14.39 -5.33 33.19
N LEU A 11 -13.47 -4.51 33.71
CA LEU A 11 -13.02 -3.29 33.04
C LEU A 11 -12.24 -3.73 31.77
N VAL A 12 -12.87 -3.61 30.60
CA VAL A 12 -12.16 -3.76 29.31
C VAL A 12 -11.25 -2.53 29.18
N PRO A 13 -9.92 -2.68 29.10
CA PRO A 13 -9.05 -1.54 28.91
C PRO A 13 -9.37 -0.86 27.57
N PRO A 14 -9.32 0.49 27.48
CA PRO A 14 -9.52 1.18 26.22
C PRO A 14 -8.47 0.66 25.23
N ALA A 15 -8.94 0.23 24.06
CA ALA A 15 -8.06 -0.16 22.96
C ALA A 15 -7.15 1.04 22.65
N LEU A 16 -5.86 0.89 22.96
CA LEU A 16 -4.84 1.87 22.60
C LEU A 16 -4.98 2.10 21.10
N ALA A 17 -5.31 3.35 20.71
CA ALA A 17 -5.39 3.73 19.30
C ALA A 17 -4.04 3.39 18.67
N GLN A 18 -4.04 2.44 17.73
CA GLN A 18 -2.82 2.08 17.00
C GLN A 18 -2.31 3.34 16.28
N PRO A 19 -1.04 3.71 16.45
CA PRO A 19 -0.48 4.83 15.70
C PRO A 19 -0.64 4.55 14.21
N GLY A 20 -1.28 5.45 13.48
CA GLY A 20 -1.43 5.36 12.03
C GLY A 20 -0.09 5.50 11.30
N PRO A 21 -0.11 5.56 9.97
CA PRO A 21 1.10 5.79 9.19
C PRO A 21 1.67 7.18 9.54
N GLY A 22 2.96 7.21 9.89
CA GLY A 22 3.74 8.43 9.90
C GLY A 22 4.21 8.77 8.48
N GLU A 23 5.30 9.53 8.35
CA GLU A 23 5.92 9.80 7.05
C GLU A 23 6.41 8.52 6.36
N LEU A 24 5.94 8.28 5.14
CA LEU A 24 6.32 7.16 4.30
C LEU A 24 7.49 7.55 3.38
N ALA A 25 8.37 6.61 3.08
CA ALA A 25 9.37 6.80 2.02
C ALA A 25 8.70 6.73 0.65
N LEU A 26 9.20 7.52 -0.31
CA LEU A 26 8.82 7.36 -1.71
C LEU A 26 9.15 5.92 -2.16
N PRO A 27 8.20 5.20 -2.75
CA PRO A 27 8.43 3.83 -3.22
C PRO A 27 9.25 3.75 -4.53
N LEU A 28 9.58 4.89 -5.11
CA LEU A 28 10.42 5.06 -6.30
C LEU A 28 11.54 6.06 -6.00
N GLY A 29 12.69 5.92 -6.66
CA GLY A 29 13.82 6.83 -6.44
C GLY A 29 13.52 8.28 -6.79
N GLN A 30 12.69 8.50 -7.82
CA GLN A 30 12.08 9.78 -8.17
C GLN A 30 10.64 9.51 -8.55
N ALA A 31 9.73 10.36 -8.12
CA ALA A 31 8.31 10.19 -8.39
C ALA A 31 7.57 11.53 -8.43
N CYS A 32 6.54 11.57 -9.25
CA CYS A 32 5.48 12.58 -9.22
C CYS A 32 4.13 11.86 -9.34
N ILE A 33 3.04 12.53 -9.05
CA ILE A 33 1.68 11.99 -9.15
C ILE A 33 1.12 12.30 -10.53
N SER A 34 0.90 11.28 -11.37
CA SER A 34 0.18 11.43 -12.65
C SER A 34 -1.32 11.22 -12.52
N SER A 35 -1.76 10.47 -11.50
CA SER A 35 -3.17 10.28 -11.20
C SER A 35 -3.37 10.20 -9.68
N PRO A 36 -4.10 11.17 -9.09
CA PRO A 36 -4.32 11.22 -7.65
C PRO A 36 -5.37 10.20 -7.17
N PHE A 37 -5.42 10.03 -5.86
CA PHE A 37 -6.47 9.28 -5.17
C PHE A 37 -7.84 9.94 -5.35
N GLY A 38 -8.90 9.12 -5.39
CA GLY A 38 -10.28 9.60 -5.39
C GLY A 38 -10.98 9.48 -6.75
N GLU A 39 -11.93 10.35 -7.03
CA GLU A 39 -12.75 10.29 -8.23
C GLU A 39 -11.96 10.75 -9.47
N ARG A 40 -12.05 9.97 -10.54
CA ARG A 40 -11.47 10.26 -11.87
C ARG A 40 -12.57 10.59 -12.86
N ARG A 41 -12.60 11.82 -13.39
CA ARG A 41 -13.56 12.23 -14.40
C ARG A 41 -13.32 11.52 -15.73
N ASP A 42 -12.05 11.37 -16.12
CA ASP A 42 -11.60 10.80 -17.39
C ASP A 42 -10.90 9.44 -17.20
N ALA A 43 -11.51 8.56 -16.42
CA ALA A 43 -11.02 7.19 -16.33
C ALA A 43 -11.18 6.50 -17.70
N GLY A 44 -10.11 5.89 -18.21
CA GLY A 44 -10.19 5.10 -19.44
C GLY A 44 -11.19 3.94 -19.31
N PRO A 45 -11.64 3.36 -20.43
CA PRO A 45 -12.81 2.47 -20.50
C PRO A 45 -12.71 1.21 -19.60
N ARG A 46 -11.51 0.82 -19.18
CA ARG A 46 -11.28 -0.31 -18.28
C ARG A 46 -10.76 0.08 -16.89
N ALA A 47 -10.52 1.36 -16.65
CA ALA A 47 -10.07 1.86 -15.35
C ALA A 47 -11.26 2.20 -14.44
N SER A 48 -11.08 2.00 -13.14
CA SER A 48 -12.08 2.41 -12.15
C SER A 48 -12.18 3.94 -12.08
N ARG A 49 -13.39 4.47 -12.02
CA ARG A 49 -13.62 5.90 -11.72
C ARG A 49 -13.21 6.26 -10.30
N GLN A 50 -13.28 5.32 -9.36
CA GLN A 50 -12.77 5.50 -8.00
C GLN A 50 -11.35 4.96 -7.91
N HIS A 51 -10.38 5.87 -7.83
CA HIS A 51 -8.96 5.55 -7.68
C HIS A 51 -8.61 5.31 -6.21
N ARG A 52 -8.08 4.13 -5.90
CA ARG A 52 -7.82 3.71 -4.52
C ARG A 52 -6.39 4.00 -4.05
N GLY A 53 -5.59 4.65 -4.87
CA GLY A 53 -4.18 4.95 -4.61
C GLY A 53 -3.66 6.11 -5.43
N LEU A 54 -2.36 6.15 -5.62
CA LEU A 54 -1.64 7.09 -6.49
C LEU A 54 -1.01 6.34 -7.65
N ASP A 55 -1.07 6.91 -8.85
CA ASP A 55 -0.27 6.43 -9.97
C ASP A 55 0.98 7.32 -10.13
N MET A 56 2.15 6.68 -10.10
CA MET A 56 3.45 7.33 -10.21
C MET A 56 4.17 6.79 -11.44
N PRO A 57 4.35 7.59 -12.51
CA PRO A 57 5.06 7.16 -13.72
C PRO A 57 6.49 6.75 -13.40
N ALA A 58 6.93 5.67 -14.00
CA ALA A 58 8.30 5.21 -13.92
C ALA A 58 8.65 4.34 -15.13
N PRO A 59 9.90 4.30 -15.58
CA PRO A 59 10.30 3.41 -16.67
C PRO A 59 10.14 1.94 -16.26
N ALA A 60 9.84 1.08 -17.24
CA ALA A 60 9.83 -0.36 -17.03
C ALA A 60 11.19 -0.81 -16.46
N GLY A 61 11.16 -1.71 -15.49
CA GLY A 61 12.36 -2.18 -14.80
C GLY A 61 12.88 -1.30 -13.67
N ALA A 62 12.32 -0.10 -13.44
CA ALA A 62 12.65 0.71 -12.26
C ALA A 62 12.37 -0.06 -10.96
N TRP A 63 13.25 0.11 -9.97
CA TRP A 63 13.06 -0.52 -8.67
C TRP A 63 11.92 0.13 -7.89
N VAL A 64 11.08 -0.72 -7.33
CA VAL A 64 10.06 -0.37 -6.34
C VAL A 64 10.56 -0.79 -4.98
N THR A 65 10.44 0.10 -3.98
CA THR A 65 10.93 -0.11 -2.62
C THR A 65 9.80 0.02 -1.59
N ALA A 66 10.00 -0.58 -0.43
CA ALA A 66 9.04 -0.53 0.67
C ALA A 66 8.95 0.88 1.26
N ALA A 67 7.76 1.47 1.32
CA ALA A 67 7.53 2.80 1.88
C ALA A 67 7.73 2.85 3.41
N ALA A 68 7.60 1.73 4.09
CA ALA A 68 7.89 1.55 5.51
C ALA A 68 8.35 0.11 5.78
N ALA A 69 8.99 -0.11 6.93
CA ALA A 69 9.31 -1.47 7.39
C ALA A 69 8.03 -2.26 7.67
N GLY A 70 8.04 -3.56 7.40
CA GLY A 70 6.86 -4.38 7.64
C GLY A 70 7.01 -5.84 7.21
N GLN A 71 5.87 -6.50 7.09
CA GLN A 71 5.77 -7.88 6.68
C GLN A 71 5.01 -8.02 5.35
N VAL A 72 5.62 -8.64 4.35
CA VAL A 72 4.95 -9.02 3.10
C VAL A 72 3.90 -10.08 3.43
N VAL A 73 2.64 -9.71 3.32
CA VAL A 73 1.49 -10.59 3.61
C VAL A 73 0.90 -11.20 2.36
N ALA A 74 1.13 -10.60 1.20
CA ALA A 74 0.71 -11.15 -0.07
C ALA A 74 1.65 -10.78 -1.22
N VAL A 75 1.88 -11.73 -2.10
CA VAL A 75 2.39 -11.55 -3.47
C VAL A 75 1.40 -12.27 -4.36
N ARG A 76 0.71 -11.55 -5.23
CA ARG A 76 -0.35 -12.13 -6.06
C ARG A 76 -0.38 -11.49 -7.44
N ARG A 77 -0.85 -12.25 -8.41
CA ARG A 77 -1.07 -11.77 -9.78
C ARG A 77 -2.54 -11.98 -10.12
N ARG A 78 -3.32 -10.90 -10.12
CA ARG A 78 -4.77 -10.99 -10.39
C ARG A 78 -5.39 -9.68 -10.86
N GLY A 79 -6.47 -9.80 -11.64
CA GLY A 79 -7.35 -8.69 -11.99
C GLY A 79 -6.65 -7.46 -12.54
N ALA A 80 -7.20 -6.30 -12.23
CA ALA A 80 -6.71 -5.01 -12.71
C ALA A 80 -5.34 -4.63 -12.15
N ALA A 81 -5.01 -5.02 -10.92
CA ALA A 81 -3.72 -4.71 -10.28
C ALA A 81 -2.52 -5.46 -10.90
N GLY A 82 -2.77 -6.59 -11.57
CA GLY A 82 -1.72 -7.43 -12.11
C GLY A 82 -0.85 -8.07 -11.01
N LEU A 83 0.47 -7.99 -11.14
CA LEU A 83 1.40 -8.45 -10.11
C LEU A 83 1.49 -7.39 -9.02
N GLU A 84 1.16 -7.79 -7.80
CA GLU A 84 1.00 -6.94 -6.63
C GLU A 84 1.76 -7.51 -5.43
N VAL A 85 2.39 -6.65 -4.67
CA VAL A 85 2.95 -6.93 -3.33
C VAL A 85 2.16 -6.14 -2.30
N GLU A 86 1.72 -6.78 -1.21
CA GLU A 86 1.09 -6.14 -0.06
C GLU A 86 1.95 -6.31 1.17
N ILE A 87 2.22 -5.19 1.86
CA ILE A 87 3.00 -5.15 3.11
C ILE A 87 2.09 -4.65 4.22
N ARG A 88 2.04 -5.40 5.33
CA ARG A 88 1.44 -4.95 6.58
C ARG A 88 2.51 -4.32 7.47
N HIS A 89 2.21 -3.19 8.06
CA HIS A 89 3.10 -2.41 8.90
C HIS A 89 2.62 -2.40 10.35
N GLU A 90 3.54 -2.08 11.26
CA GLU A 90 3.17 -1.70 12.62
C GLU A 90 2.28 -0.44 12.58
N GLY A 91 1.37 -0.30 13.55
CA GLY A 91 0.42 0.82 13.54
C GLY A 91 -0.88 0.57 12.78
N GLY A 92 -1.16 -0.68 12.31
CA GLY A 92 -2.46 -1.09 11.79
C GLY A 92 -2.76 -0.60 10.38
N PHE A 93 -1.76 -0.36 9.56
CA PHE A 93 -1.91 -0.01 8.16
C PHE A 93 -1.18 -0.99 7.22
N ALA A 94 -1.49 -0.92 5.94
CA ALA A 94 -0.81 -1.68 4.89
C ALA A 94 -0.53 -0.82 3.67
N THR A 95 0.48 -1.20 2.89
CA THR A 95 0.76 -0.60 1.58
C THR A 95 0.69 -1.66 0.50
N ARG A 96 0.22 -1.27 -0.71
CA ARG A 96 0.15 -2.14 -1.88
C ARG A 96 0.88 -1.51 -3.05
N TYR A 97 1.58 -2.36 -3.79
CA TYR A 97 2.45 -1.98 -4.92
C TYR A 97 2.05 -2.84 -6.11
N ALA A 98 1.38 -2.24 -7.09
CA ALA A 98 0.79 -2.95 -8.22
C ALA A 98 1.42 -2.60 -9.57
N HIS A 99 1.00 -3.30 -10.62
CA HIS A 99 1.52 -3.26 -11.99
C HIS A 99 3.00 -3.66 -12.11
N LEU A 100 3.51 -4.45 -11.14
CA LEU A 100 4.89 -4.93 -11.18
C LEU A 100 5.12 -5.89 -12.34
N GLY A 101 6.33 -5.87 -12.89
CA GLY A 101 6.81 -6.86 -13.85
C GLY A 101 7.38 -8.11 -13.16
N SER A 102 8.09 -7.88 -12.06
CA SER A 102 8.69 -8.94 -11.25
C SER A 102 8.78 -8.54 -9.78
N VAL A 103 8.87 -9.53 -8.90
CA VAL A 103 9.23 -9.31 -7.50
C VAL A 103 10.73 -9.51 -7.28
N ALA A 104 11.27 -8.90 -6.24
CA ALA A 104 12.68 -9.07 -5.86
C ALA A 104 12.97 -10.55 -5.51
N PRO A 105 14.16 -11.07 -5.87
CA PRO A 105 14.51 -12.48 -5.63
C PRO A 105 14.31 -12.93 -4.19
N ALA A 106 14.66 -12.10 -3.22
CA ALA A 106 14.48 -12.41 -1.81
C ALA A 106 13.00 -12.62 -1.43
N ILE A 107 12.08 -11.82 -2.00
CA ILE A 107 10.63 -11.96 -1.78
C ILE A 107 10.10 -13.20 -2.52
N ALA A 108 10.55 -13.42 -3.75
CA ALA A 108 10.20 -14.60 -4.54
C ALA A 108 10.62 -15.91 -3.84
N SER A 109 11.77 -15.92 -3.15
CA SER A 109 12.26 -17.05 -2.35
C SER A 109 11.62 -17.18 -0.96
N GLY A 110 10.62 -16.36 -0.63
CA GLY A 110 9.82 -16.51 0.58
C GLY A 110 10.17 -15.56 1.73
N ARG A 111 11.10 -14.60 1.55
CA ARG A 111 11.35 -13.55 2.54
C ARG A 111 10.09 -12.75 2.80
N ARG A 112 9.73 -12.58 4.07
CA ARG A 112 8.51 -11.87 4.47
C ARG A 112 8.79 -10.55 5.19
N ARG A 113 9.88 -10.40 5.92
CA ARG A 113 10.24 -9.14 6.58
C ARG A 113 11.03 -8.26 5.64
N VAL A 114 10.64 -6.99 5.56
CA VAL A 114 11.30 -5.96 4.75
C VAL A 114 11.55 -4.71 5.58
N ALA A 115 12.68 -4.08 5.35
CA ALA A 115 12.99 -2.76 5.90
C ALA A 115 12.39 -1.66 5.02
N ARG A 116 12.23 -0.44 5.58
CA ARG A 116 11.93 0.78 4.80
C ARG A 116 13.00 0.97 3.72
N GLY A 117 12.61 1.20 2.48
CA GLY A 117 13.52 1.36 1.33
C GLY A 117 14.04 0.04 0.73
N GLU A 118 13.67 -1.12 1.30
CA GLU A 118 14.08 -2.41 0.74
C GLU A 118 13.37 -2.69 -0.59
N ARG A 119 14.10 -3.28 -1.55
CA ARG A 119 13.60 -3.59 -2.90
C ARG A 119 12.51 -4.66 -2.85
N LEU A 120 11.34 -4.35 -3.41
CA LEU A 120 10.18 -5.24 -3.49
C LEU A 120 10.05 -5.91 -4.86
N GLY A 121 10.40 -5.18 -5.92
CA GLY A 121 10.21 -5.64 -7.29
C GLY A 121 10.58 -4.55 -8.30
N ARG A 122 10.20 -4.80 -9.54
CA ARG A 122 10.44 -3.86 -10.65
C ARG A 122 9.13 -3.49 -11.33
N ILE A 123 9.04 -2.25 -11.79
CA ILE A 123 7.92 -1.76 -12.58
C ILE A 123 7.76 -2.58 -13.85
N GLY A 124 6.53 -2.90 -14.18
CA GLY A 124 6.11 -3.55 -15.42
C GLY A 124 4.87 -2.91 -16.02
N ARG A 125 4.07 -3.74 -16.71
CA ARG A 125 2.76 -3.37 -17.27
C ARG A 125 1.76 -4.50 -17.05
N SER A 126 1.82 -5.16 -15.91
CA SER A 126 0.89 -6.24 -15.59
C SER A 126 -0.48 -5.68 -15.15
N GLY A 127 -1.55 -6.42 -15.44
CA GLY A 127 -2.91 -5.98 -15.15
C GLY A 127 -3.47 -4.99 -16.18
N ILE A 128 -4.36 -4.09 -15.72
CA ILE A 128 -4.97 -3.05 -16.56
C ILE A 128 -4.22 -1.75 -16.33
N THR A 129 -3.42 -1.34 -17.32
CA THR A 129 -2.62 -0.12 -17.26
C THR A 129 -2.49 0.51 -18.65
N TYR A 130 -2.56 1.83 -18.74
CA TYR A 130 -2.39 2.61 -19.98
C TYR A 130 -0.95 3.09 -20.20
N GLY A 131 -0.06 2.85 -19.24
CA GLY A 131 1.35 3.20 -19.31
C GLY A 131 2.17 2.43 -18.27
N THR A 132 3.48 2.69 -18.22
CA THR A 132 4.35 2.15 -17.17
C THR A 132 4.31 3.08 -15.97
N HIS A 133 3.80 2.58 -14.85
CA HIS A 133 3.71 3.31 -13.59
C HIS A 133 3.65 2.35 -12.41
N LEU A 134 3.91 2.84 -11.23
CA LEU A 134 3.55 2.20 -9.98
C LEU A 134 2.15 2.67 -9.59
N HIS A 135 1.23 1.74 -9.34
CA HIS A 135 0.02 2.02 -8.58
C HIS A 135 0.30 1.72 -7.10
N PHE A 136 0.21 2.74 -6.26
CA PHE A 136 0.53 2.67 -4.84
C PHE A 136 -0.70 2.97 -3.99
N GLU A 137 -1.11 2.01 -3.14
CA GLU A 137 -2.22 2.20 -2.19
C GLU A 137 -1.71 2.24 -0.75
N LEU A 138 -2.32 3.12 0.05
CA LEU A 138 -2.28 3.10 1.50
C LEU A 138 -3.63 2.63 2.03
N VAL A 139 -3.61 1.63 2.92
CA VAL A 139 -4.81 1.03 3.51
C VAL A 139 -4.73 1.16 5.03
N VAL A 140 -5.67 1.88 5.63
CA VAL A 140 -5.75 2.07 7.09
C VAL A 140 -7.04 1.43 7.58
N ARG A 141 -6.94 0.52 8.54
CA ARG A 141 -8.10 -0.22 9.08
C ARG A 141 -8.98 -0.87 7.99
N GLY A 142 -8.33 -1.41 6.95
CA GLY A 142 -9.00 -2.07 5.83
C GLY A 142 -9.60 -1.14 4.77
N GLN A 143 -9.51 0.18 4.94
CA GLN A 143 -10.02 1.16 3.99
C GLN A 143 -8.87 1.85 3.24
N PRO A 144 -8.95 2.01 1.90
CA PRO A 144 -8.00 2.82 1.15
C PRO A 144 -8.12 4.28 1.57
N VAL A 145 -6.99 4.93 1.78
CA VAL A 145 -6.90 6.37 2.08
C VAL A 145 -5.91 7.03 1.12
N ASP A 146 -6.04 8.35 0.95
CA ASP A 146 -5.10 9.10 0.11
C ASP A 146 -3.67 8.99 0.65
N PRO A 147 -2.72 8.43 -0.12
CA PRO A 147 -1.34 8.33 0.33
C PRO A 147 -0.56 9.67 0.27
N ALA A 148 -1.01 10.65 -0.52
CA ALA A 148 -0.27 11.88 -0.79
C ALA A 148 0.15 12.65 0.48
N PRO A 149 -0.72 12.81 1.52
CA PRO A 149 -0.35 13.51 2.75
C PRO A 149 0.80 12.84 3.55
N PHE A 150 1.09 11.57 3.28
CA PHE A 150 2.13 10.80 3.98
C PHE A 150 3.44 10.68 3.18
N LEU A 151 3.49 11.27 1.99
CA LEU A 151 4.63 11.25 1.08
C LEU A 151 5.10 12.67 0.78
N THR A 152 6.41 12.88 0.70
CA THR A 152 6.95 14.13 0.13
C THR A 152 6.95 14.01 -1.40
N ILE A 153 5.82 14.32 -2.03
CA ILE A 153 5.58 14.14 -3.47
C ILE A 153 4.70 15.26 -4.02
N ALA A 154 4.92 15.64 -5.28
CA ALA A 154 4.12 16.65 -5.99
C ALA A 154 3.45 16.04 -7.23
N PRO A 155 2.40 16.69 -7.79
CA PRO A 155 1.89 16.35 -9.12
C PRO A 155 3.00 16.44 -10.17
N CYS A 156 2.85 15.65 -11.26
CA CYS A 156 3.72 15.79 -12.43
C CYS A 156 3.42 17.12 -13.13
N GLY A 157 4.47 17.81 -13.58
CA GLY A 157 4.37 19.05 -14.36
C GLY A 157 3.88 18.79 -15.80
#